data_737b254c0db6c8a65eca457005fe53c5
#
_entry.id   737b254c0db6c8a65eca457005fe53c5
#
_cell.length_a   1.000
_cell.length_b   1.000
_cell.length_c   1.000
_cell.angle_alpha   90.00
_cell.angle_beta   90.00
_cell.angle_gamma   90.00
#
_symmetry.space_group_name_H-M   'P 1'
#
loop_
_entity.id
_entity.type
_entity.pdbx_description
1 polymer ?
#
loop_
_entity_poly.entity_id
_entity_poly.type
_entity_poly.pdbx_seq_one_letter_code
_entity_poly.pdbx_strand_id
1 'polypeptide(L)'
;VLGVFGGLLDSGLRIERRRVPLGVIGVIYEARPNVTVDVASLCLKTGNAAILRGGKETWRTNAATVKVIQQALEECGLPAGAVQAIESPDRALVNEMLRMDKYIDMLIPRGGAGLHKLCREQSTIPVITGGIGVCHIFVDDSAEFTPALNIIVNAKTQRPSTCNTVETLLVHQSIAESFLPALSKQMAQSGVTLHADALSL
;
A
#
# COMPACT_ATOMS: atom_id res chain seq x y z
N VAL A 1 11.36 21.80 6.26
CA VAL A 1 12.79 21.45 6.16
C VAL A 1 12.99 20.15 6.91
N LEU A 2 13.26 19.11 6.17
CA LEU A 2 13.40 17.76 6.67
C LEU A 2 14.86 17.53 7.03
N GLY A 3 15.12 17.13 8.26
CA GLY A 3 16.38 17.05 8.94
C GLY A 3 17.62 16.77 8.07
N VAL A 4 18.58 17.64 8.18
CA VAL A 4 19.90 17.47 7.57
C VAL A 4 20.73 16.65 8.55
N PHE A 5 21.06 15.40 8.16
CA PHE A 5 22.15 14.69 8.81
C PHE A 5 23.43 15.05 8.06
N GLY A 6 24.35 15.70 8.74
CA GLY A 6 25.61 16.09 8.15
C GLY A 6 26.77 15.86 9.11
N GLY A 7 27.94 15.63 8.57
CA GLY A 7 29.21 15.51 9.30
C GLY A 7 30.36 16.15 8.54
N LEU A 8 31.34 16.66 9.30
CA LEU A 8 32.63 17.09 8.77
C LEU A 8 33.59 15.90 8.91
N LEU A 9 34.17 15.46 7.78
CA LEU A 9 35.20 14.44 7.78
C LEU A 9 36.57 15.06 8.16
N ASP A 10 37.50 14.23 8.61
CA ASP A 10 38.89 14.67 8.95
C ASP A 10 39.61 15.29 7.75
N SER A 11 39.20 14.95 6.53
CA SER A 11 39.64 15.55 5.27
C SER A 11 39.15 16.99 5.03
N GLY A 12 38.31 17.55 5.91
CA GLY A 12 37.64 18.83 5.72
C GLY A 12 36.39 18.78 4.81
N LEU A 13 36.04 17.62 4.29
CA LEU A 13 34.85 17.45 3.46
C LEU A 13 33.58 17.47 4.32
N ARG A 14 32.63 18.34 3.98
CA ARG A 14 31.34 18.42 4.62
C ARG A 14 30.33 17.56 3.83
N ILE A 15 29.77 16.54 4.47
CA ILE A 15 28.73 15.68 3.91
C ILE A 15 27.38 16.08 4.50
N GLU A 16 26.40 16.28 3.64
CA GLU A 16 25.01 16.56 4.06
C GLU A 16 24.05 15.61 3.35
N ARG A 17 23.07 15.09 4.09
CA ARG A 17 21.96 14.32 3.52
C ARG A 17 20.72 15.21 3.48
N ARG A 18 20.30 15.59 2.28
CA ARG A 18 19.11 16.42 2.07
C ARG A 18 18.00 15.62 1.40
N ARG A 19 16.75 15.88 1.79
CA ARG A 19 15.57 15.38 1.07
C ARG A 19 15.18 16.40 0.02
N VAL A 20 14.93 15.89 -1.19
CA VAL A 20 14.46 16.68 -2.35
C VAL A 20 13.24 16.01 -2.95
N PRO A 21 12.34 16.75 -3.63
CA PRO A 21 11.28 16.15 -4.42
C PRO A 21 11.84 15.18 -5.48
N LEU A 22 11.08 14.14 -5.77
CA LEU A 22 11.39 13.22 -6.87
C LEU A 22 11.03 13.82 -8.23
N GLY A 23 9.99 14.67 -8.27
CA GLY A 23 9.44 15.25 -9.47
C GLY A 23 7.98 14.88 -9.67
N VAL A 24 7.65 14.26 -10.79
CA VAL A 24 6.31 13.78 -11.12
C VAL A 24 6.17 12.30 -10.78
N ILE A 25 5.24 11.99 -9.90
CA ILE A 25 4.97 10.61 -9.47
C ILE A 25 3.72 10.08 -10.15
N GLY A 26 3.88 9.03 -10.94
CA GLY A 26 2.77 8.27 -11.51
C GLY A 26 2.29 7.20 -10.53
N VAL A 27 1.00 7.17 -10.22
CA VAL A 27 0.43 6.13 -9.34
C VAL A 27 -0.69 5.40 -10.04
N ILE A 28 -0.52 4.09 -10.17
CA ILE A 28 -1.52 3.18 -10.76
C ILE A 28 -2.12 2.36 -9.63
N TYR A 29 -3.44 2.49 -9.39
CA TYR A 29 -4.09 1.85 -8.25
C TYR A 29 -5.43 1.22 -8.62
N GLU A 30 -5.78 0.16 -7.89
CA GLU A 30 -7.05 -0.54 -8.03
C GLU A 30 -8.17 0.18 -7.28
N ALA A 31 -9.37 -0.39 -7.24
CA ALA A 31 -10.62 0.17 -6.74
C ALA A 31 -10.62 0.67 -5.29
N ARG A 32 -9.87 1.76 -5.01
CA ARG A 32 -9.77 2.42 -3.70
C ARG A 32 -9.78 3.93 -3.88
N PRO A 33 -10.95 4.59 -3.92
CA PRO A 33 -11.04 6.05 -4.18
C PRO A 33 -10.27 6.91 -3.18
N ASN A 34 -10.16 6.49 -1.92
CA ASN A 34 -9.38 7.18 -0.90
C ASN A 34 -7.89 7.34 -1.25
N VAL A 35 -7.33 6.40 -2.04
CA VAL A 35 -5.92 6.48 -2.49
C VAL A 35 -5.67 7.74 -3.31
N THR A 36 -6.68 8.24 -4.03
CA THR A 36 -6.59 9.51 -4.76
C THR A 36 -6.18 10.67 -3.85
N VAL A 37 -6.85 10.82 -2.70
CA VAL A 37 -6.55 11.89 -1.73
C VAL A 37 -5.25 11.62 -0.99
N ASP A 38 -5.03 10.38 -0.55
CA ASP A 38 -3.83 9.98 0.18
C ASP A 38 -2.56 10.28 -0.62
N VAL A 39 -2.54 9.85 -1.89
CA VAL A 39 -1.39 10.07 -2.78
C VAL A 39 -1.22 11.55 -3.10
N ALA A 40 -2.30 12.25 -3.47
CA ALA A 40 -2.23 13.67 -3.79
C ALA A 40 -1.65 14.47 -2.60
N SER A 41 -2.14 14.23 -1.38
CA SER A 41 -1.68 14.93 -0.19
C SER A 41 -0.21 14.65 0.12
N LEU A 42 0.24 13.40 0.01
CA LEU A 42 1.63 13.03 0.23
C LEU A 42 2.57 13.63 -0.83
N CYS A 43 2.18 13.60 -2.11
CA CYS A 43 2.96 14.21 -3.18
C CYS A 43 3.09 15.71 -2.97
N LEU A 44 1.99 16.42 -2.77
CA LEU A 44 1.98 17.86 -2.54
C LEU A 44 2.81 18.26 -1.32
N LYS A 45 2.63 17.55 -0.19
CA LYS A 45 3.38 17.81 1.05
C LYS A 45 4.89 17.65 0.89
N THR A 46 5.32 16.84 -0.04
CA THR A 46 6.74 16.57 -0.32
C THR A 46 7.27 17.29 -1.56
N GLY A 47 6.46 18.19 -2.15
CA GLY A 47 6.84 19.01 -3.30
C GLY A 47 6.84 18.29 -4.64
N ASN A 48 6.14 17.14 -4.73
CA ASN A 48 5.99 16.37 -5.96
C ASN A 48 4.65 16.67 -6.65
N ALA A 49 4.62 16.54 -7.97
CA ALA A 49 3.37 16.43 -8.73
C ALA A 49 2.91 14.96 -8.80
N ALA A 50 1.62 14.76 -9.06
CA ALA A 50 1.04 13.42 -9.15
C ALA A 50 0.21 13.24 -10.42
N ILE A 51 0.42 12.12 -11.13
CA ILE A 51 -0.45 11.64 -12.20
C ILE A 51 -1.10 10.34 -11.72
N LEU A 52 -2.43 10.33 -11.61
CA LEU A 52 -3.21 9.30 -10.95
C LEU A 52 -4.01 8.47 -11.95
N ARG A 53 -3.87 7.15 -11.89
CA ARG A 53 -4.65 6.22 -12.70
C ARG A 53 -5.31 5.18 -11.80
N GLY A 54 -6.57 5.37 -11.49
CA GLY A 54 -7.38 4.43 -10.71
C GLY A 54 -8.00 3.30 -11.53
N GLY A 55 -8.57 2.31 -10.86
CA GLY A 55 -9.30 1.21 -11.48
C GLY A 55 -10.53 1.70 -12.26
N LYS A 56 -10.98 0.86 -13.21
CA LYS A 56 -12.15 1.16 -14.06
C LYS A 56 -13.45 1.34 -13.27
N GLU A 57 -13.53 0.75 -12.10
CA GLU A 57 -14.72 0.78 -11.24
C GLU A 57 -14.90 2.13 -10.55
N THR A 58 -13.81 2.87 -10.36
CA THR A 58 -13.79 4.10 -9.55
C THR A 58 -13.35 5.34 -10.34
N TRP A 59 -13.13 5.24 -11.65
CA TRP A 59 -12.54 6.34 -12.44
C TRP A 59 -13.34 7.65 -12.36
N ARG A 60 -14.69 7.58 -12.34
CA ARG A 60 -15.55 8.78 -12.21
C ARG A 60 -15.39 9.46 -10.86
N THR A 61 -15.37 8.65 -9.78
CA THR A 61 -15.14 9.15 -8.42
C THR A 61 -13.76 9.78 -8.32
N ASN A 62 -12.73 9.13 -8.86
CA ASN A 62 -11.37 9.63 -8.85
C ASN A 62 -11.24 10.95 -9.62
N ALA A 63 -11.85 11.06 -10.81
CA ALA A 63 -11.88 12.29 -11.61
C ALA A 63 -12.58 13.43 -10.85
N ALA A 64 -13.73 13.16 -10.23
CA ALA A 64 -14.43 14.15 -9.42
C ALA A 64 -13.59 14.61 -8.21
N THR A 65 -12.94 13.67 -7.53
CA THR A 65 -12.05 13.96 -6.40
C THR A 65 -10.87 14.84 -6.82
N VAL A 66 -10.24 14.52 -7.96
CA VAL A 66 -9.12 15.32 -8.46
C VAL A 66 -9.56 16.74 -8.82
N LYS A 67 -10.75 16.92 -9.40
CA LYS A 67 -11.29 18.27 -9.67
C LYS A 67 -11.45 19.11 -8.40
N VAL A 68 -11.93 18.51 -7.31
CA VAL A 68 -12.03 19.19 -6.00
C VAL A 68 -10.64 19.56 -5.47
N ILE A 69 -9.65 18.64 -5.60
CA ILE A 69 -8.27 18.91 -5.20
C ILE A 69 -7.69 20.06 -6.03
N GLN A 70 -7.93 20.08 -7.35
CA GLN A 70 -7.45 21.13 -8.23
C GLN A 70 -8.03 22.50 -7.87
N GLN A 71 -9.33 22.58 -7.56
CA GLN A 71 -9.95 23.81 -7.07
C GLN A 71 -9.31 24.30 -5.78
N ALA A 72 -9.10 23.40 -4.81
CA ALA A 72 -8.44 23.76 -3.56
C ALA A 72 -6.99 24.23 -3.76
N LEU A 73 -6.26 23.64 -4.72
CA LEU A 73 -4.92 24.09 -5.09
C LEU A 73 -4.94 25.52 -5.64
N GLU A 74 -5.87 25.85 -6.54
CA GLU A 74 -6.03 27.21 -7.10
C GLU A 74 -6.36 28.22 -6.01
N GLU A 75 -7.28 27.89 -5.09
CA GLU A 75 -7.62 28.74 -3.94
C GLU A 75 -6.42 29.02 -3.02
N CYS A 76 -5.49 28.06 -2.94
CA CYS A 76 -4.24 28.19 -2.19
C CYS A 76 -3.09 28.84 -2.99
N GLY A 77 -3.33 29.27 -4.23
CA GLY A 77 -2.30 29.84 -5.11
C GLY A 77 -1.29 28.81 -5.63
N LEU A 78 -1.66 27.53 -5.64
CA LEU A 78 -0.85 26.43 -6.17
C LEU A 78 -1.36 26.02 -7.57
N PRO A 79 -0.49 25.49 -8.44
CA PRO A 79 -0.90 25.10 -9.78
C PRO A 79 -1.85 23.88 -9.73
N ALA A 80 -3.04 24.00 -10.34
CA ALA A 80 -4.00 22.89 -10.44
C ALA A 80 -3.39 21.64 -11.09
N GLY A 81 -2.50 21.83 -12.07
CA GLY A 81 -1.79 20.74 -12.76
C GLY A 81 -0.85 19.92 -11.89
N ALA A 82 -0.62 20.31 -10.62
CA ALA A 82 0.20 19.52 -9.70
C ALA A 82 -0.44 18.15 -9.36
N VAL A 83 -1.75 18.01 -9.50
CA VAL A 83 -2.46 16.73 -9.36
C VAL A 83 -3.36 16.52 -10.56
N GLN A 84 -3.13 15.43 -11.29
CA GLN A 84 -3.87 15.07 -12.48
C GLN A 84 -4.40 13.65 -12.39
N ALA A 85 -5.52 13.35 -13.03
CA ALA A 85 -6.04 12.00 -13.19
C ALA A 85 -6.20 11.63 -14.65
N ILE A 86 -5.95 10.38 -15.00
CA ILE A 86 -6.33 9.84 -16.31
C ILE A 86 -7.83 9.56 -16.27
N GLU A 87 -8.62 10.39 -16.94
CA GLU A 87 -10.08 10.36 -16.96
C GLU A 87 -10.64 9.33 -17.97
N SER A 88 -10.06 8.14 -17.99
CA SER A 88 -10.51 7.06 -18.86
C SER A 88 -10.31 5.69 -18.21
N PRO A 89 -11.27 4.78 -18.34
CA PRO A 89 -11.15 3.41 -17.84
C PRO A 89 -10.29 2.51 -18.74
N ASP A 90 -9.85 3.00 -19.90
CA ASP A 90 -9.09 2.21 -20.87
C ASP A 90 -7.77 1.70 -20.26
N ARG A 91 -7.56 0.38 -20.38
CA ARG A 91 -6.33 -0.26 -19.93
C ARG A 91 -5.12 0.03 -20.81
N ALA A 92 -5.34 0.37 -22.08
CA ALA A 92 -4.25 0.71 -22.99
C ALA A 92 -3.45 1.91 -22.45
N LEU A 93 -4.12 2.88 -21.82
CA LEU A 93 -3.49 4.04 -21.21
C LEU A 93 -2.53 3.70 -20.04
N VAL A 94 -2.70 2.54 -19.40
CA VAL A 94 -1.72 2.05 -18.43
C VAL A 94 -0.40 1.75 -19.13
N ASN A 95 -0.43 1.06 -20.27
CA ASN A 95 0.77 0.72 -21.01
C ASN A 95 1.48 1.96 -21.57
N GLU A 96 0.72 2.96 -21.97
CA GLU A 96 1.27 4.26 -22.36
C GLU A 96 1.94 4.95 -21.19
N MET A 97 1.26 5.02 -20.04
CA MET A 97 1.79 5.64 -18.82
C MET A 97 3.10 5.00 -18.37
N LEU A 98 3.26 3.66 -18.51
CA LEU A 98 4.48 2.95 -18.17
C LEU A 98 5.71 3.38 -19.00
N ARG A 99 5.50 4.11 -20.10
CA ARG A 99 6.55 4.53 -21.04
C ARG A 99 6.69 6.05 -21.15
N MET A 100 6.04 6.78 -20.26
CA MET A 100 6.09 8.25 -20.22
C MET A 100 7.29 8.79 -19.43
N ASP A 101 8.47 8.21 -19.62
CA ASP A 101 9.72 8.57 -18.94
C ASP A 101 10.16 10.03 -19.13
N LYS A 102 9.65 10.71 -20.16
CA LYS A 102 9.86 12.16 -20.35
C LYS A 102 9.00 13.03 -19.43
N TYR A 103 7.95 12.48 -18.82
CA TYR A 103 6.95 13.22 -18.03
C TYR A 103 6.78 12.71 -16.62
N ILE A 104 7.19 11.48 -16.35
CA ILE A 104 7.04 10.81 -15.06
C ILE A 104 8.40 10.32 -14.60
N ASP A 105 8.80 10.74 -13.39
CA ASP A 105 10.09 10.40 -12.80
C ASP A 105 10.06 9.09 -12.01
N MET A 106 8.89 8.71 -11.49
CA MET A 106 8.74 7.51 -10.66
C MET A 106 7.33 6.94 -10.78
N LEU A 107 7.21 5.61 -10.84
CA LEU A 107 5.93 4.89 -10.80
C LEU A 107 5.74 4.12 -9.48
N ILE A 108 4.53 4.16 -8.96
CA ILE A 108 4.14 3.43 -7.76
C ILE A 108 2.84 2.66 -8.04
N PRO A 109 2.92 1.34 -8.28
CA PRO A 109 1.72 0.50 -8.36
C PRO A 109 1.16 0.21 -6.97
N ARG A 110 -0.17 0.30 -6.84
CA ARG A 110 -0.96 -0.01 -5.64
C ARG A 110 -2.08 -0.97 -5.99
N GLY A 111 -1.82 -2.26 -5.93
CA GLY A 111 -2.77 -3.30 -6.32
C GLY A 111 -2.22 -4.70 -6.13
N GLY A 112 -2.80 -5.67 -6.81
CA GLY A 112 -2.39 -7.07 -6.73
C GLY A 112 -1.05 -7.36 -7.42
N ALA A 113 -0.56 -8.59 -7.23
CA ALA A 113 0.73 -9.06 -7.77
C ALA A 113 0.88 -8.86 -9.29
N GLY A 114 -0.22 -9.03 -10.04
CA GLY A 114 -0.23 -8.86 -11.48
C GLY A 114 0.11 -7.43 -11.92
N LEU A 115 -0.41 -6.42 -11.22
CA LEU A 115 -0.08 -5.02 -11.49
C LEU A 115 1.38 -4.71 -11.18
N HIS A 116 1.88 -5.17 -10.03
CA HIS A 116 3.29 -5.00 -9.66
C HIS A 116 4.23 -5.67 -10.67
N LYS A 117 3.88 -6.89 -11.12
CA LYS A 117 4.64 -7.60 -12.15
C LYS A 117 4.63 -6.84 -13.47
N LEU A 118 3.46 -6.40 -13.94
CA LEU A 118 3.31 -5.62 -15.17
C LEU A 118 4.19 -4.37 -15.14
N CYS A 119 4.09 -3.57 -14.07
CA CYS A 119 4.87 -2.34 -13.94
C CYS A 119 6.38 -2.63 -13.94
N ARG A 120 6.82 -3.65 -13.21
CA ARG A 120 8.25 -4.01 -13.13
C ARG A 120 8.82 -4.50 -14.46
N GLU A 121 8.03 -5.23 -15.24
CA GLU A 121 8.51 -5.86 -16.50
C GLU A 121 8.37 -4.93 -17.70
N GLN A 122 7.42 -4.00 -17.70
CA GLN A 122 7.11 -3.21 -18.90
C GLN A 122 7.42 -1.72 -18.80
N SER A 123 7.70 -1.21 -17.59
CA SER A 123 8.00 0.20 -17.41
C SER A 123 9.41 0.57 -17.87
N THR A 124 9.51 1.70 -18.57
CA THR A 124 10.78 2.40 -18.82
C THR A 124 11.13 3.40 -17.72
N ILE A 125 10.18 3.63 -16.79
CA ILE A 125 10.30 4.54 -15.66
C ILE A 125 10.68 3.73 -14.41
N PRO A 126 11.52 4.24 -13.50
CA PRO A 126 11.78 3.59 -12.22
C PRO A 126 10.50 3.27 -11.46
N VAL A 127 10.38 2.04 -10.93
CA VAL A 127 9.16 1.56 -10.25
C VAL A 127 9.48 1.20 -8.81
N ILE A 128 8.74 1.79 -7.87
CA ILE A 128 8.75 1.34 -6.47
C ILE A 128 7.64 0.29 -6.30
N THR A 129 8.04 -0.96 -6.19
CA THR A 129 7.11 -2.06 -5.95
C THR A 129 7.12 -2.49 -4.49
N GLY A 130 5.94 -2.73 -3.92
CA GLY A 130 5.79 -3.48 -2.67
C GLY A 130 5.80 -4.99 -2.93
N GLY A 131 6.08 -5.77 -1.90
CA GLY A 131 5.86 -7.21 -1.91
C GLY A 131 4.38 -7.56 -1.66
N ILE A 132 4.03 -8.82 -1.90
CA ILE A 132 2.79 -9.40 -1.39
C ILE A 132 3.06 -9.73 0.08
N GLY A 133 2.25 -9.17 0.99
CA GLY A 133 2.32 -9.53 2.39
C GLY A 133 1.55 -10.83 2.64
N VAL A 134 2.14 -11.73 3.40
CA VAL A 134 1.43 -12.84 4.04
C VAL A 134 1.44 -12.54 5.54
N CYS A 135 0.28 -12.18 6.07
CA CYS A 135 0.18 -11.72 7.45
C CYS A 135 0.19 -12.90 8.42
N HIS A 136 1.11 -12.88 9.37
CA HIS A 136 1.30 -13.92 10.36
C HIS A 136 0.96 -13.40 11.75
N ILE A 137 0.36 -14.28 12.56
CA ILE A 137 0.28 -14.10 14.01
C ILE A 137 1.00 -15.28 14.66
N PHE A 138 1.88 -15.02 15.61
CA PHE A 138 2.49 -16.03 16.47
C PHE A 138 1.86 -15.96 17.86
N VAL A 139 1.36 -17.08 18.35
CA VAL A 139 0.84 -17.24 19.70
C VAL A 139 1.92 -17.92 20.54
N ASP A 140 2.56 -17.11 21.38
CA ASP A 140 3.61 -17.55 22.30
C ASP A 140 3.03 -18.33 23.49
N ASP A 141 3.85 -19.10 24.19
CA ASP A 141 3.43 -19.89 25.35
C ASP A 141 2.98 -19.02 26.54
N SER A 142 3.46 -17.78 26.60
CA SER A 142 3.05 -16.79 27.59
C SER A 142 1.73 -16.08 27.26
N ALA A 143 1.10 -16.37 26.11
CA ALA A 143 -0.09 -15.68 25.67
C ALA A 143 -1.33 -16.05 26.50
N GLU A 144 -2.11 -15.05 26.87
CA GLU A 144 -3.44 -15.26 27.45
C GLU A 144 -4.43 -15.73 26.35
N PHE A 145 -5.08 -16.87 26.54
CA PHE A 145 -5.89 -17.52 25.49
C PHE A 145 -7.05 -16.68 25.02
N THR A 146 -7.82 -16.07 25.92
CA THR A 146 -9.01 -15.29 25.54
C THR A 146 -8.66 -14.05 24.71
N PRO A 147 -7.72 -13.20 25.11
CA PRO A 147 -7.24 -12.10 24.26
C PRO A 147 -6.67 -12.58 22.93
N ALA A 148 -5.86 -13.63 22.91
CA ALA A 148 -5.26 -14.17 21.69
C ALA A 148 -6.32 -14.64 20.69
N LEU A 149 -7.32 -15.38 21.13
CA LEU A 149 -8.45 -15.82 20.31
C LEU A 149 -9.24 -14.63 19.74
N ASN A 150 -9.54 -13.63 20.55
CA ASN A 150 -10.26 -12.44 20.10
C ASN A 150 -9.48 -11.65 19.03
N ILE A 151 -8.17 -11.51 19.20
CA ILE A 151 -7.28 -10.86 18.22
C ILE A 151 -7.29 -11.62 16.90
N ILE A 152 -7.13 -12.95 16.95
CA ILE A 152 -7.07 -13.81 15.76
C ILE A 152 -8.39 -13.78 15.00
N VAL A 153 -9.51 -13.94 15.69
CA VAL A 153 -10.85 -13.88 15.08
C VAL A 153 -11.08 -12.51 14.44
N ASN A 154 -10.79 -11.44 15.13
CA ASN A 154 -10.91 -10.09 14.58
C ASN A 154 -9.99 -9.89 13.36
N ALA A 155 -8.72 -10.27 13.46
CA ALA A 155 -7.75 -10.11 12.38
C ALA A 155 -8.13 -10.88 11.11
N LYS A 156 -8.91 -11.98 11.23
CA LYS A 156 -9.39 -12.77 10.10
C LYS A 156 -10.73 -12.28 9.57
N THR A 157 -11.67 -11.92 10.45
CA THR A 157 -13.09 -11.79 10.08
C THR A 157 -13.54 -10.36 9.88
N GLN A 158 -12.87 -9.37 10.47
CA GLN A 158 -13.25 -7.96 10.37
C GLN A 158 -13.31 -7.48 8.92
N ARG A 159 -12.34 -7.88 8.11
CA ARG A 159 -12.26 -7.48 6.70
C ARG A 159 -11.41 -8.46 5.89
N PRO A 160 -11.96 -9.64 5.53
CA PRO A 160 -11.17 -10.77 5.03
C PRO A 160 -10.49 -10.53 3.69
N SER A 161 -10.90 -9.51 2.92
CA SER A 161 -10.32 -9.17 1.62
C SER A 161 -9.18 -8.14 1.67
N THR A 162 -8.80 -7.65 2.86
CA THR A 162 -7.74 -6.65 2.96
C THR A 162 -6.35 -7.28 3.03
N CYS A 163 -5.34 -6.54 2.57
CA CYS A 163 -3.94 -6.99 2.52
C CYS A 163 -3.29 -7.19 3.91
N ASN A 164 -3.94 -6.76 4.99
CA ASN A 164 -3.51 -6.93 6.39
C ASN A 164 -4.35 -7.97 7.15
N THR A 165 -5.20 -8.71 6.46
CA THR A 165 -5.92 -9.84 7.05
C THR A 165 -4.95 -10.96 7.39
N VAL A 166 -5.09 -11.59 8.56
CA VAL A 166 -4.23 -12.73 8.93
C VAL A 166 -4.47 -13.91 7.99
N GLU A 167 -3.40 -14.51 7.50
CA GLU A 167 -3.42 -15.66 6.60
C GLU A 167 -2.75 -16.89 7.23
N THR A 168 -1.74 -16.66 8.06
CA THR A 168 -0.99 -17.74 8.71
C THR A 168 -0.98 -17.53 10.22
N LEU A 169 -1.25 -18.59 10.94
CA LEU A 169 -1.15 -18.65 12.40
C LEU A 169 -0.07 -19.64 12.79
N LEU A 170 0.82 -19.19 13.64
CA LEU A 170 1.84 -20.02 14.28
C LEU A 170 1.52 -20.12 15.77
N VAL A 171 1.55 -21.31 16.33
CA VAL A 171 1.26 -21.55 17.75
C VAL A 171 2.45 -22.25 18.40
N HIS A 172 2.88 -21.74 19.56
CA HIS A 172 3.95 -22.38 20.30
C HIS A 172 3.58 -23.82 20.66
N GLN A 173 4.49 -24.77 20.46
CA GLN A 173 4.23 -26.21 20.61
C GLN A 173 3.66 -26.58 21.98
N SER A 174 4.14 -25.95 23.06
CA SER A 174 3.71 -26.28 24.42
C SER A 174 2.24 -26.00 24.74
N ILE A 175 1.61 -25.08 24.00
CA ILE A 175 0.20 -24.68 24.17
C ILE A 175 -0.71 -25.22 23.06
N ALA A 176 -0.17 -25.80 22.01
CA ALA A 176 -0.92 -26.20 20.82
C ALA A 176 -2.09 -27.13 21.16
N GLU A 177 -1.88 -28.16 21.95
CA GLU A 177 -2.93 -29.12 22.36
C GLU A 177 -4.14 -28.47 23.05
N SER A 178 -3.91 -27.42 23.83
CA SER A 178 -4.98 -26.73 24.57
C SER A 178 -5.58 -25.57 23.79
N PHE A 179 -4.78 -24.89 22.98
CA PHE A 179 -5.19 -23.68 22.24
C PHE A 179 -5.92 -24.02 20.93
N LEU A 180 -5.43 -24.96 20.13
CA LEU A 180 -5.97 -25.28 18.81
C LEU A 180 -7.45 -25.72 18.80
N PRO A 181 -7.95 -26.54 19.75
CA PRO A 181 -9.37 -26.86 19.80
C PRO A 181 -10.28 -25.65 20.03
N ALA A 182 -9.87 -24.72 20.91
CA ALA A 182 -10.62 -23.50 21.16
C ALA A 182 -10.63 -22.58 19.95
N LEU A 183 -9.48 -22.44 19.28
CA LEU A 183 -9.33 -21.70 18.04
C LEU A 183 -10.22 -22.27 16.93
N SER A 184 -10.14 -23.57 16.69
CA SER A 184 -10.93 -24.27 15.66
C SER A 184 -12.42 -24.06 15.85
N LYS A 185 -12.89 -24.16 17.08
CA LYS A 185 -14.30 -23.91 17.43
C LYS A 185 -14.73 -22.47 17.08
N GLN A 186 -13.93 -21.48 17.44
CA GLN A 186 -14.27 -20.07 17.16
C GLN A 186 -14.19 -19.73 15.68
N MET A 187 -13.20 -20.26 14.96
CA MET A 187 -13.08 -20.08 13.52
C MET A 187 -14.23 -20.72 12.76
N ALA A 188 -14.66 -21.93 13.13
CA ALA A 188 -15.82 -22.59 12.55
C ALA A 188 -17.12 -21.79 12.77
N GLN A 189 -17.33 -21.22 13.98
CA GLN A 189 -18.46 -20.33 14.27
C GLN A 189 -18.45 -19.06 13.41
N SER A 190 -17.29 -18.62 12.98
CA SER A 190 -17.11 -17.45 12.10
C SER A 190 -17.11 -17.81 10.62
N GLY A 191 -17.38 -19.07 10.25
CA GLY A 191 -17.39 -19.54 8.87
C GLY A 191 -16.01 -19.60 8.21
N VAL A 192 -14.93 -19.68 9.00
CA VAL A 192 -13.54 -19.75 8.53
C VAL A 192 -13.08 -21.20 8.49
N THR A 193 -12.61 -21.65 7.34
CA THR A 193 -11.95 -22.94 7.17
C THR A 193 -10.47 -22.82 7.51
N LEU A 194 -9.97 -23.71 8.35
CA LEU A 194 -8.55 -23.81 8.67
C LEU A 194 -7.89 -24.91 7.82
N HIS A 195 -6.72 -24.61 7.30
CA HIS A 195 -5.81 -25.57 6.71
C HIS A 195 -4.63 -25.73 7.65
N ALA A 196 -4.48 -26.92 8.22
CA ALA A 196 -3.48 -27.19 9.23
C ALA A 196 -2.39 -28.15 8.70
N ASP A 197 -1.23 -28.13 9.33
CA ASP A 197 -0.21 -29.14 9.12
C ASP A 197 -0.55 -30.45 9.86
N ALA A 198 0.24 -31.49 9.63
CA ALA A 198 -0.03 -32.84 10.20
C ALA A 198 0.04 -32.88 11.73
N LEU A 199 0.69 -31.91 12.37
CA LEU A 199 0.80 -31.84 13.83
C LEU A 199 -0.35 -31.05 14.46
N SER A 200 -1.02 -30.22 13.67
CA SER A 200 -2.10 -29.33 14.12
C SER A 200 -3.49 -29.86 13.75
N LEU A 201 -3.58 -31.01 13.08
CA LEU A 201 -4.81 -31.74 12.77
C LEU A 201 -5.22 -32.62 13.95
#